data_69ed44975753593de0f5f45d7a8e613f
#
_entry.id   69ed44975753593de0f5f45d7a8e613f
#
_cell.length_a   1.000
_cell.length_b   1.000
_cell.length_c   1.000
_cell.angle_alpha   90.00
_cell.angle_beta   90.00
_cell.angle_gamma   90.00
#
_symmetry.space_group_name_H-M   'P 1'
#
loop_
_entity.id
_entity.type
_entity.pdbx_description
1 polymer ?
#
loop_
_entity_poly.entity_id
_entity_poly.type
_entity_poly.pdbx_seq_one_letter_code
_entity_poly.pdbx_strand_id
1 'polypeptide(L)'
;MEYALTADHHRVHAFDAEKGQEYYCPVCGNQVIPRQGEVNSWHFAHVTSCMDDWKYDMSEWHRGWQSRFPENVREIVVEHRGECHRADILMGGYVIEFQHSPISAGEFERRNKFYTRAGYKVIWVFDESYAFGNEYISSSLDDENKFVWKWPNRVLASVVPQRSTDIAVVLQLTEDHDDDGCEWLVKVEW
;
A
#
# COMPACT_ATOMS: atom_id res chain seq x y z
N MET A 1 7.07 9.71 0.63
CA MET A 1 6.37 9.69 -0.68
C MET A 1 7.40 9.80 -1.79
N GLU A 2 7.16 9.17 -2.92
CA GLU A 2 8.08 9.22 -4.07
C GLU A 2 7.77 10.37 -5.03
N TYR A 3 6.56 10.92 -4.98
CA TYR A 3 6.13 11.99 -5.87
C TYR A 3 5.73 13.25 -5.10
N ALA A 4 6.08 14.40 -5.67
CA ALA A 4 5.66 15.72 -5.20
C ALA A 4 5.22 16.59 -6.39
N LEU A 5 4.70 17.77 -6.12
CA LEU A 5 4.33 18.76 -7.14
C LEU A 5 5.32 19.91 -7.14
N THR A 6 5.62 20.43 -8.31
CA THR A 6 6.28 21.72 -8.48
C THR A 6 5.29 22.88 -8.23
N ALA A 7 5.75 24.11 -8.21
CA ALA A 7 4.89 25.31 -8.03
C ALA A 7 3.85 25.47 -9.14
N ASP A 8 4.11 24.96 -10.33
CA ASP A 8 3.20 24.91 -11.49
C ASP A 8 2.42 23.60 -11.60
N HIS A 9 2.34 22.84 -10.48
CA HIS A 9 1.58 21.61 -10.33
C HIS A 9 2.00 20.42 -11.20
N HIS A 10 3.23 20.42 -11.73
CA HIS A 10 3.76 19.25 -12.39
C HIS A 10 4.19 18.20 -11.35
N ARG A 11 3.82 16.96 -11.59
CA ARG A 11 4.18 15.83 -10.74
C ARG A 11 5.61 15.38 -11.06
N VAL A 12 6.47 15.33 -10.03
CA VAL A 12 7.88 14.99 -10.15
C VAL A 12 8.21 13.83 -9.22
N HIS A 13 8.94 12.85 -9.71
CA HIS A 13 9.48 11.77 -8.91
C HIS A 13 10.73 12.22 -8.15
N ALA A 14 11.01 11.65 -6.98
CA ALA A 14 12.14 12.05 -6.14
C ALA A 14 13.50 11.84 -6.83
N PHE A 15 13.61 10.94 -7.80
CA PHE A 15 14.82 10.76 -8.61
C PHE A 15 15.09 11.94 -9.55
N ASP A 16 14.04 12.62 -10.00
CA ASP A 16 14.12 13.74 -10.94
C ASP A 16 14.13 15.09 -10.21
N ALA A 17 14.13 15.07 -8.85
CA ALA A 17 14.09 16.29 -8.07
C ALA A 17 15.42 17.04 -8.12
N GLU A 18 15.37 18.34 -8.46
CA GLU A 18 16.52 19.23 -8.56
C GLU A 18 16.77 20.00 -7.26
N LYS A 19 18.04 20.25 -6.93
CA LYS A 19 18.41 21.07 -5.79
C LYS A 19 18.01 22.53 -6.00
N GLY A 20 17.37 23.10 -4.97
CA GLY A 20 16.96 24.52 -4.99
C GLY A 20 15.60 24.76 -5.59
N GLN A 21 14.96 23.73 -6.16
CA GLN A 21 13.56 23.78 -6.60
C GLN A 21 12.62 23.58 -5.42
N GLU A 22 11.49 24.28 -5.42
CA GLU A 22 10.44 24.09 -4.43
C GLU A 22 9.49 22.97 -4.85
N TYR A 23 9.15 22.14 -3.86
CA TYR A 23 8.22 21.03 -4.04
C TYR A 23 7.14 21.04 -2.97
N TYR A 24 5.98 20.55 -3.33
CA TYR A 24 4.78 20.57 -2.49
C TYR A 24 4.13 19.21 -2.42
N CYS A 25 3.57 18.88 -1.26
CA CYS A 25 2.82 17.65 -1.05
C CYS A 25 1.52 17.68 -1.86
N PRO A 26 1.22 16.63 -2.67
CA PRO A 26 0.00 16.59 -3.45
C PRO A 26 -1.29 16.46 -2.60
N VAL A 27 -1.16 16.06 -1.31
CA VAL A 27 -2.31 15.91 -0.39
C VAL A 27 -2.60 17.22 0.35
N CYS A 28 -1.59 17.81 1.00
CA CYS A 28 -1.81 18.95 1.90
C CYS A 28 -1.31 20.30 1.35
N GLY A 29 -0.62 20.31 0.21
CA GLY A 29 -0.03 21.53 -0.36
C GLY A 29 1.17 22.10 0.40
N ASN A 30 1.56 21.51 1.55
CA ASN A 30 2.70 21.98 2.31
C ASN A 30 4.02 21.65 1.61
N GLN A 31 5.03 22.48 1.87
CA GLN A 31 6.35 22.30 1.31
C GLN A 31 6.97 20.96 1.75
N VAL A 32 7.59 20.29 0.80
CA VAL A 32 8.37 19.07 0.99
C VAL A 32 9.76 19.23 0.42
N ILE A 33 10.72 18.49 0.94
CA ILE A 33 12.10 18.50 0.48
C ILE A 33 12.52 17.12 -0.02
N PRO A 34 13.28 17.03 -1.13
CA PRO A 34 13.84 15.79 -1.59
C PRO A 34 14.93 15.30 -0.62
N ARG A 35 14.83 14.05 -0.21
CA ARG A 35 15.83 13.31 0.57
C ARG A 35 16.52 12.33 -0.36
N GLN A 36 17.71 12.71 -0.83
CA GLN A 36 18.49 11.97 -1.84
C GLN A 36 19.82 11.51 -1.25
N GLY A 37 19.79 10.90 -0.05
CA GLY A 37 20.97 10.36 0.64
C GLY A 37 21.38 8.99 0.10
N GLU A 38 22.56 8.52 0.55
CA GLU A 38 23.16 7.24 0.10
C GLU A 38 22.56 6.01 0.82
N VAL A 39 21.92 6.20 1.98
CA VAL A 39 21.47 5.09 2.84
C VAL A 39 20.00 4.72 2.62
N ASN A 40 19.17 5.72 2.38
CA ASN A 40 17.72 5.51 2.19
C ASN A 40 17.33 5.77 0.74
N SER A 41 16.31 5.06 0.26
CA SER A 41 15.71 5.34 -1.04
C SER A 41 15.27 6.80 -1.13
N TRP A 42 15.45 7.40 -2.27
CA TRP A 42 15.13 8.81 -2.48
C TRP A 42 13.62 9.04 -2.38
N HIS A 43 13.24 10.03 -1.60
CA HIS A 43 11.85 10.36 -1.31
C HIS A 43 11.68 11.82 -0.94
N PHE A 44 10.44 12.32 -0.99
CA PHE A 44 10.10 13.62 -0.44
C PHE A 44 9.65 13.51 1.02
N ALA A 45 10.15 14.40 1.85
CA ALA A 45 9.78 14.52 3.26
C ALA A 45 9.16 15.88 3.56
N HIS A 46 8.12 15.91 4.39
CA HIS A 46 7.51 17.16 4.83
C HIS A 46 8.49 17.99 5.70
N VAL A 47 8.44 19.29 5.52
CA VAL A 47 9.13 20.26 6.41
C VAL A 47 8.31 20.47 7.69
N THR A 48 6.98 20.40 7.57
CA THR A 48 6.01 20.51 8.66
C THR A 48 5.11 19.28 8.69
N SER A 49 4.16 19.18 9.62
CA SER A 49 3.20 18.07 9.65
C SER A 49 2.29 18.05 8.41
N CYS A 50 1.94 16.87 7.94
CA CYS A 50 0.92 16.66 6.92
C CYS A 50 -0.47 16.62 7.56
N MET A 51 -1.52 17.04 6.83
CA MET A 51 -2.91 16.84 7.24
C MET A 51 -3.37 15.40 7.07
N ASP A 52 -2.72 14.65 6.18
CA ASP A 52 -2.95 13.21 6.04
C ASP A 52 -2.34 12.50 7.26
N ASP A 53 -3.20 11.96 8.10
CA ASP A 53 -2.82 11.27 9.34
C ASP A 53 -2.56 9.76 9.13
N TRP A 54 -2.70 9.29 7.89
CA TRP A 54 -2.43 7.91 7.56
C TRP A 54 -0.92 7.63 7.57
N LYS A 55 -0.57 6.50 8.14
CA LYS A 55 0.81 6.04 8.12
C LYS A 55 1.07 5.28 6.81
N TYR A 56 2.03 5.76 6.07
CA TYR A 56 2.53 5.12 4.85
C TYR A 56 3.89 4.51 5.13
N ASP A 57 3.96 3.20 5.09
CA ASP A 57 5.23 2.49 5.18
C ASP A 57 5.79 2.32 3.77
N MET A 58 6.97 2.94 3.55
CA MET A 58 7.66 2.89 2.26
C MET A 58 8.86 1.95 2.37
N SER A 59 8.64 0.73 2.86
CA SER A 59 9.64 -0.34 2.88
C SER A 59 10.11 -0.68 1.45
N GLU A 60 11.21 -1.41 1.34
CA GLU A 60 11.70 -1.90 0.05
C GLU A 60 10.68 -2.80 -0.64
N TRP A 61 10.04 -3.67 0.15
CA TRP A 61 8.94 -4.52 -0.28
C TRP A 61 7.77 -3.70 -0.89
N HIS A 62 7.33 -2.66 -0.19
CA HIS A 62 6.25 -1.79 -0.63
C HIS A 62 6.59 -1.13 -1.99
N ARG A 63 7.80 -0.55 -2.10
CA ARG A 63 8.27 0.04 -3.37
C ARG A 63 8.40 -0.98 -4.48
N GLY A 64 8.86 -2.17 -4.16
CA GLY A 64 8.94 -3.29 -5.10
C GLY A 64 7.56 -3.58 -5.72
N TRP A 65 6.52 -3.64 -4.90
CA TRP A 65 5.15 -3.82 -5.38
C TRP A 65 4.66 -2.63 -6.22
N GLN A 66 4.83 -1.40 -5.74
CA GLN A 66 4.43 -0.22 -6.50
C GLN A 66 5.14 -0.15 -7.86
N SER A 67 6.42 -0.51 -7.94
CA SER A 67 7.21 -0.45 -9.17
C SER A 67 6.70 -1.34 -10.30
N ARG A 68 5.88 -2.35 -10.00
CA ARG A 68 5.24 -3.24 -10.99
C ARG A 68 4.09 -2.57 -11.76
N PHE A 69 3.65 -1.41 -11.31
CA PHE A 69 2.57 -0.66 -11.93
C PHE A 69 3.12 0.56 -12.69
N PRO A 70 2.43 1.07 -13.73
CA PRO A 70 2.82 2.31 -14.39
C PRO A 70 2.85 3.51 -13.45
N GLU A 71 3.79 4.43 -13.64
CA GLU A 71 3.98 5.59 -12.75
C GLU A 71 2.73 6.47 -12.60
N ASN A 72 1.95 6.60 -13.65
CA ASN A 72 0.75 7.43 -13.67
C ASN A 72 -0.41 6.90 -12.82
N VAL A 73 -0.29 5.71 -12.24
CA VAL A 73 -1.29 5.11 -11.32
C VAL A 73 -0.77 4.93 -9.90
N ARG A 74 0.52 5.26 -9.62
CA ARG A 74 1.14 5.13 -8.29
C ARG A 74 0.90 6.37 -7.44
N GLU A 75 0.79 6.24 -6.12
CA GLU A 75 0.66 7.34 -5.15
C GLU A 75 -0.35 8.42 -5.58
N ILE A 76 -1.54 7.99 -5.99
CA ILE A 76 -2.58 8.89 -6.48
C ILE A 76 -3.42 9.44 -5.32
N VAL A 77 -3.57 10.75 -5.29
CA VAL A 77 -4.45 11.40 -4.30
C VAL A 77 -5.91 11.17 -4.66
N VAL A 78 -6.65 10.60 -3.73
CA VAL A 78 -8.10 10.47 -3.77
C VAL A 78 -8.70 11.53 -2.88
N GLU A 79 -9.62 12.33 -3.43
CA GLU A 79 -10.40 13.30 -2.69
C GLU A 79 -11.85 12.84 -2.58
N HIS A 80 -12.40 12.91 -1.38
CA HIS A 80 -13.81 12.66 -1.15
C HIS A 80 -14.34 13.53 0.00
N ARG A 81 -15.30 14.43 -0.31
CA ARG A 81 -15.96 15.31 0.66
C ARG A 81 -15.01 16.18 1.49
N GLY A 82 -13.93 16.65 0.87
CA GLY A 82 -12.93 17.51 1.53
C GLY A 82 -11.89 16.75 2.35
N GLU A 83 -11.94 15.42 2.38
CA GLU A 83 -10.91 14.54 2.91
C GLU A 83 -10.05 14.05 1.75
N CYS A 84 -8.72 14.05 1.92
CA CYS A 84 -7.75 13.67 0.89
C CYS A 84 -6.76 12.67 1.44
N HIS A 85 -6.63 11.53 0.78
CA HIS A 85 -5.64 10.50 1.11
C HIS A 85 -4.95 9.98 -0.14
N ARG A 86 -3.75 9.46 0.03
CA ARG A 86 -2.95 8.92 -1.06
C ARG A 86 -3.11 7.40 -1.14
N ALA A 87 -3.64 6.91 -2.25
CA ALA A 87 -3.67 5.49 -2.56
C ALA A 87 -2.30 5.03 -3.09
N ASP A 88 -1.84 3.84 -2.72
CA ASP A 88 -0.61 3.29 -3.26
C ASP A 88 -0.72 3.10 -4.77
N ILE A 89 -1.80 2.48 -5.22
CA ILE A 89 -2.17 2.37 -6.64
C ILE A 89 -3.64 2.73 -6.82
N LEU A 90 -3.94 3.50 -7.85
CA LEU A 90 -5.31 3.75 -8.31
C LEU A 90 -5.43 3.41 -9.79
N MET A 91 -6.12 2.31 -10.11
CA MET A 91 -6.25 1.83 -11.48
C MET A 91 -7.60 1.15 -11.73
N GLY A 92 -8.27 1.51 -12.82
CA GLY A 92 -9.47 0.81 -13.29
C GLY A 92 -10.64 0.76 -12.31
N GLY A 93 -10.77 1.76 -11.40
CA GLY A 93 -11.81 1.76 -10.36
C GLY A 93 -11.42 0.98 -9.09
N TYR A 94 -10.18 0.54 -9.00
CA TYR A 94 -9.62 -0.15 -7.84
C TYR A 94 -8.54 0.70 -7.18
N VAL A 95 -8.57 0.74 -5.85
CA VAL A 95 -7.44 1.12 -5.01
C VAL A 95 -6.74 -0.16 -4.58
N ILE A 96 -5.41 -0.21 -4.72
CA ILE A 96 -4.59 -1.31 -4.19
C ILE A 96 -3.68 -0.71 -3.12
N GLU A 97 -3.74 -1.28 -1.92
CA GLU A 97 -2.92 -0.91 -0.76
C GLU A 97 -1.94 -2.04 -0.43
N PHE A 98 -0.67 -1.72 -0.24
CA PHE A 98 0.38 -2.66 0.11
C PHE A 98 0.72 -2.53 1.59
N GLN A 99 0.59 -3.60 2.37
CA GLN A 99 0.75 -3.58 3.81
C GLN A 99 1.82 -4.58 4.27
N HIS A 100 2.99 -4.06 4.62
CA HIS A 100 4.10 -4.83 5.17
C HIS A 100 4.16 -4.74 6.70
N SER A 101 4.00 -3.53 7.26
CA SER A 101 4.00 -3.34 8.71
C SER A 101 2.63 -3.55 9.35
N PRO A 102 2.56 -3.81 10.66
CA PRO A 102 1.27 -3.99 11.33
C PRO A 102 0.36 -2.78 11.18
N ILE A 103 -0.89 -3.01 10.80
CA ILE A 103 -1.97 -2.01 10.74
C ILE A 103 -3.00 -2.31 11.83
N SER A 104 -3.63 -1.29 12.43
CA SER A 104 -4.72 -1.50 13.37
C SER A 104 -6.04 -1.79 12.65
N ALA A 105 -6.94 -2.54 13.30
CA ALA A 105 -8.28 -2.80 12.74
C ALA A 105 -9.05 -1.49 12.45
N GLY A 106 -8.91 -0.50 13.34
CA GLY A 106 -9.57 0.80 13.17
C GLY A 106 -9.03 1.58 11.95
N GLU A 107 -7.72 1.54 11.70
CA GLU A 107 -7.13 2.19 10.52
C GLU A 107 -7.52 1.45 9.23
N PHE A 108 -7.44 0.13 9.24
CA PHE A 108 -7.89 -0.68 8.11
C PHE A 108 -9.36 -0.38 7.74
N GLU A 109 -10.25 -0.36 8.74
CA GLU A 109 -11.67 -0.05 8.52
C GLU A 109 -11.88 1.40 8.01
N ARG A 110 -11.13 2.37 8.55
CA ARG A 110 -11.21 3.77 8.14
C ARG A 110 -10.80 3.96 6.67
N ARG A 111 -9.68 3.36 6.25
CA ARG A 111 -9.22 3.40 4.86
C ARG A 111 -10.23 2.75 3.91
N ASN A 112 -10.73 1.56 4.26
CA ASN A 112 -11.76 0.90 3.47
C ASN A 112 -13.03 1.75 3.33
N LYS A 113 -13.51 2.35 4.42
CA LYS A 113 -14.68 3.23 4.39
C LYS A 113 -14.47 4.48 3.53
N PHE A 114 -13.29 5.08 3.59
CA PHE A 114 -12.97 6.24 2.77
C PHE A 114 -13.01 5.88 1.28
N TYR A 115 -12.25 4.88 0.85
CA TYR A 115 -12.16 4.51 -0.56
C TYR A 115 -13.48 4.00 -1.14
N THR A 116 -14.21 3.17 -0.40
CA THR A 116 -15.51 2.66 -0.87
C THR A 116 -16.56 3.76 -0.97
N ARG A 117 -16.58 4.74 -0.05
CA ARG A 117 -17.43 5.93 -0.16
C ARG A 117 -17.04 6.83 -1.33
N ALA A 118 -15.77 6.89 -1.68
CA ALA A 118 -15.28 7.58 -2.88
C ALA A 118 -15.62 6.82 -4.18
N GLY A 119 -16.20 5.62 -4.09
CA GLY A 119 -16.67 4.84 -5.25
C GLY A 119 -15.66 3.81 -5.78
N TYR A 120 -14.61 3.52 -5.02
CA TYR A 120 -13.57 2.56 -5.41
C TYR A 120 -13.75 1.21 -4.72
N LYS A 121 -13.33 0.15 -5.38
CA LYS A 121 -13.07 -1.14 -4.75
C LYS A 121 -11.65 -1.17 -4.19
N VAL A 122 -11.46 -1.87 -3.08
CA VAL A 122 -10.15 -1.90 -2.40
C VAL A 122 -9.57 -3.31 -2.44
N ILE A 123 -8.32 -3.41 -2.84
CA ILE A 123 -7.54 -4.64 -2.79
C ILE A 123 -6.37 -4.39 -1.84
N TRP A 124 -6.29 -5.17 -0.79
CA TRP A 124 -5.15 -5.19 0.10
C TRP A 124 -4.21 -6.32 -0.26
N VAL A 125 -2.93 -6.02 -0.31
CA VAL A 125 -1.86 -7.01 -0.41
C VAL A 125 -1.07 -6.96 0.88
N PHE A 126 -1.12 -8.03 1.68
CA PHE A 126 -0.37 -8.16 2.92
C PHE A 126 0.86 -9.02 2.70
N ASP A 127 1.98 -8.59 3.27
CA ASP A 127 3.15 -9.44 3.40
C ASP A 127 2.99 -10.36 4.61
N GLU A 128 2.80 -11.64 4.34
CA GLU A 128 2.73 -12.71 5.34
C GLU A 128 3.83 -13.77 5.12
N SER A 129 4.90 -13.40 4.43
CA SER A 129 6.06 -14.26 4.17
C SER A 129 6.68 -14.80 5.47
N TYR A 130 6.78 -13.95 6.51
CA TYR A 130 7.21 -14.38 7.84
C TYR A 130 6.30 -15.44 8.45
N ALA A 131 4.98 -15.28 8.34
CA ALA A 131 4.03 -16.24 8.89
C ALA A 131 4.08 -17.57 8.14
N PHE A 132 4.29 -17.53 6.83
CA PHE A 132 4.48 -18.73 6.02
C PHE A 132 5.81 -19.41 6.30
N GLY A 133 6.92 -18.69 6.35
CA GLY A 133 8.25 -19.22 6.63
C GLY A 133 8.39 -19.84 8.04
N ASN A 134 7.55 -19.42 9.00
CA ASN A 134 7.49 -20.00 10.35
C ASN A 134 6.34 -21.01 10.54
N GLU A 135 5.77 -21.52 9.46
CA GLU A 135 4.70 -22.53 9.46
C GLU A 135 3.41 -22.11 10.22
N TYR A 136 3.19 -20.80 10.42
CA TYR A 136 1.92 -20.30 10.95
C TYR A 136 0.83 -20.34 9.88
N ILE A 137 1.25 -20.21 8.62
CA ILE A 137 0.45 -20.49 7.43
C ILE A 137 1.09 -21.71 6.76
N SER A 138 0.31 -22.74 6.44
CA SER A 138 0.77 -23.94 5.76
C SER A 138 -0.27 -24.46 4.78
N SER A 139 0.17 -25.19 3.77
CA SER A 139 -0.75 -25.86 2.85
C SER A 139 -1.66 -26.83 3.61
N SER A 140 -2.91 -26.95 3.18
CA SER A 140 -3.83 -27.92 3.74
C SER A 140 -3.44 -29.33 3.31
N LEU A 141 -3.60 -30.28 4.23
CA LEU A 141 -3.36 -31.71 3.91
C LEU A 141 -4.44 -32.29 2.98
N ASP A 142 -5.63 -31.69 2.97
CA ASP A 142 -6.79 -32.20 2.24
C ASP A 142 -6.96 -31.55 0.86
N ASP A 143 -6.36 -30.39 0.62
CA ASP A 143 -6.49 -29.63 -0.63
C ASP A 143 -5.25 -28.72 -0.83
N GLU A 144 -4.44 -29.03 -1.83
CA GLU A 144 -3.22 -28.30 -2.13
C GLU A 144 -3.44 -26.82 -2.51
N ASN A 145 -4.67 -26.45 -2.90
CA ASN A 145 -5.04 -25.09 -3.24
C ASN A 145 -5.55 -24.30 -2.01
N LYS A 146 -5.55 -24.92 -0.83
CA LYS A 146 -5.98 -24.29 0.41
C LYS A 146 -4.83 -24.15 1.40
N PHE A 147 -4.90 -23.10 2.20
CA PHE A 147 -3.96 -22.83 3.27
C PHE A 147 -4.69 -22.79 4.61
N VAL A 148 -4.02 -23.27 5.64
CA VAL A 148 -4.47 -23.21 7.03
C VAL A 148 -3.62 -22.18 7.76
N TRP A 149 -4.27 -21.20 8.38
CA TRP A 149 -3.62 -20.18 9.19
C TRP A 149 -3.92 -20.42 10.67
N LYS A 150 -2.93 -20.89 11.43
CA LYS A 150 -3.09 -21.27 12.84
C LYS A 150 -3.44 -20.09 13.75
N TRP A 151 -2.82 -18.93 13.48
CA TRP A 151 -3.04 -17.71 14.27
C TRP A 151 -3.19 -16.51 13.33
N PRO A 152 -4.36 -16.36 12.71
CA PRO A 152 -4.57 -15.27 11.76
C PRO A 152 -4.38 -13.91 12.43
N ASN A 153 -3.81 -12.99 11.67
CA ASN A 153 -3.68 -11.61 12.07
C ASN A 153 -5.03 -11.08 12.58
N ARG A 154 -5.03 -10.46 13.79
CA ARG A 154 -6.27 -9.99 14.44
C ARG A 154 -7.05 -9.00 13.56
N VAL A 155 -6.36 -8.21 12.74
CA VAL A 155 -6.99 -7.27 11.81
C VAL A 155 -7.79 -8.05 10.77
N LEU A 156 -7.17 -9.02 10.11
CA LEU A 156 -7.83 -9.84 9.10
C LEU A 156 -8.95 -10.67 9.73
N ALA A 157 -8.73 -11.29 10.88
CA ALA A 157 -9.76 -12.04 11.60
C ALA A 157 -10.98 -11.19 12.00
N SER A 158 -10.81 -9.89 12.23
CA SER A 158 -11.93 -8.98 12.57
C SER A 158 -12.70 -8.50 11.35
N VAL A 159 -12.07 -8.49 10.18
CA VAL A 159 -12.65 -7.98 8.92
C VAL A 159 -13.30 -9.08 8.10
N VAL A 160 -12.80 -10.30 8.22
CA VAL A 160 -13.27 -11.53 7.60
C VAL A 160 -14.79 -11.72 7.65
N PRO A 161 -15.51 -11.46 8.76
CA PRO A 161 -16.96 -11.66 8.82
C PRO A 161 -17.77 -10.65 8.00
N GLN A 162 -17.15 -9.54 7.57
CA GLN A 162 -17.84 -8.52 6.78
C GLN A 162 -17.70 -8.84 5.29
N ARG A 163 -18.55 -9.72 4.78
CA ARG A 163 -18.64 -10.05 3.35
C ARG A 163 -18.91 -8.80 2.51
N SER A 164 -17.87 -8.05 2.20
CA SER A 164 -17.97 -6.91 1.29
C SER A 164 -17.49 -7.35 -0.09
N THR A 165 -18.30 -7.11 -1.10
CA THR A 165 -17.91 -7.30 -2.51
C THR A 165 -16.93 -6.24 -3.00
N ASP A 166 -16.71 -5.20 -2.19
CA ASP A 166 -15.90 -4.04 -2.55
C ASP A 166 -14.50 -4.10 -1.94
N ILE A 167 -14.22 -5.10 -1.09
CA ILE A 167 -12.92 -5.28 -0.44
C ILE A 167 -12.42 -6.69 -0.71
N ALA A 168 -11.21 -6.79 -1.22
CA ALA A 168 -10.49 -8.05 -1.38
C ALA A 168 -9.19 -8.01 -0.58
N VAL A 169 -8.78 -9.15 -0.06
CA VAL A 169 -7.50 -9.32 0.64
C VAL A 169 -6.70 -10.41 -0.06
N VAL A 170 -5.44 -10.12 -0.33
CA VAL A 170 -4.46 -11.01 -0.92
C VAL A 170 -3.28 -11.09 0.05
N LEU A 171 -2.77 -12.28 0.29
CA LEU A 171 -1.58 -12.53 1.09
C LEU A 171 -0.43 -12.92 0.16
N GLN A 172 0.71 -12.27 0.30
CA GLN A 172 1.96 -12.76 -0.23
C GLN A 172 2.58 -13.70 0.79
N LEU A 173 2.83 -14.95 0.41
CA LEU A 173 3.33 -15.99 1.30
C LEU A 173 4.83 -16.23 1.18
N THR A 174 5.45 -15.86 0.07
CA THR A 174 6.89 -16.00 -0.15
C THR A 174 7.44 -14.84 -0.97
N GLU A 175 8.65 -14.41 -0.65
CA GLU A 175 9.43 -13.49 -1.47
C GLU A 175 10.28 -14.26 -2.50
N ASP A 176 10.51 -15.55 -2.26
CA ASP A 176 11.24 -16.39 -3.19
C ASP A 176 10.36 -16.66 -4.42
N HIS A 177 10.91 -16.40 -5.57
CA HIS A 177 10.36 -16.86 -6.82
C HIS A 177 10.54 -18.39 -6.87
N ASP A 178 9.51 -19.11 -7.28
CA ASP A 178 9.69 -20.49 -7.71
C ASP A 178 10.65 -20.56 -8.91
N ASP A 179 10.98 -21.74 -9.39
CA ASP A 179 11.88 -21.93 -10.54
C ASP A 179 11.42 -21.16 -11.81
N ASP A 180 10.14 -20.76 -11.85
CA ASP A 180 9.53 -19.95 -12.91
C ASP A 180 9.48 -18.43 -12.56
N GLY A 181 9.97 -18.01 -11.39
CA GLY A 181 10.00 -16.63 -10.93
C GLY A 181 8.65 -16.11 -10.42
N CYS A 182 7.74 -16.97 -9.98
CA CYS A 182 6.42 -16.61 -9.49
C CYS A 182 6.40 -16.44 -7.97
N GLU A 183 5.76 -15.39 -7.49
CA GLU A 183 5.45 -15.20 -6.08
C GLU A 183 4.14 -15.90 -5.72
N TRP A 184 4.08 -16.50 -4.55
CA TRP A 184 2.85 -17.13 -4.08
C TRP A 184 1.90 -16.10 -3.51
N LEU A 185 0.85 -15.79 -4.26
CA LEU A 185 -0.24 -14.92 -3.87
C LEU A 185 -1.50 -15.74 -3.60
N VAL A 186 -2.06 -15.60 -2.43
CA VAL A 186 -3.29 -16.28 -2.01
C VAL A 186 -4.36 -15.26 -1.73
N LYS A 187 -5.47 -15.34 -2.46
CA LYS A 187 -6.67 -14.58 -2.15
C LYS A 187 -7.38 -15.19 -0.95
N VAL A 188 -7.67 -14.36 0.03
CA VAL A 188 -8.46 -14.78 1.18
C VAL A 188 -9.94 -14.86 0.77
N GLU A 189 -10.53 -16.04 0.87
CA GLU A 189 -11.96 -16.26 0.67
C GLU A 189 -12.63 -16.52 2.03
N TRP A 190 -13.87 -15.98 2.19
CA TRP A 190 -14.60 -15.94 3.45
C TRP A 190 -15.77 -16.93 3.47
#